data_e86179e0b52f56e6a3b3a7451a3cec73
#
_entry.id   e86179e0b52f56e6a3b3a7451a3cec73
#
_cell.length_a   1.000
_cell.length_b   1.000
_cell.length_c   1.000
_cell.angle_alpha   90.00
_cell.angle_beta   90.00
_cell.angle_gamma   90.00
#
_symmetry.space_group_name_H-M   'P 1'
#
loop_
_entity.id
_entity.type
_entity.pdbx_description
1 polymer ?
#
loop_
_entity_poly.entity_id
_entity_poly.type
_entity_poly.pdbx_seq_one_letter_code
_entity_poly.pdbx_strand_id
1 'polypeptide(L)'
;MAENTQSVLERTAADQWKVLPSGLTVLVRPMPGYSGTHVIYATRFGSIDRDFRLGEREVHLPAGVAHFLEHKMFEDEDGDAFAKFAKTGANANAFTAFDRTCYLFTATEQLDESLDVLLGMVGHPYFTEQTIAKEQGIIGQEIKMYDDGPDWRLITGLCECLYHSHPIRSDIAGTVESIAEITPEMLYDCCKAFYAPGNMVLAAAGNTSMEQILAACARHGLMDERPAEKVERLLRPEPMTLAAAEKTIAMPIAKPCFGLGFKEEPLPFGDLRSEMLYELILCCICGGMSPLYRRLYDEGLTNPGFGGEVLRVDGCCCILFTGESDQPDTVRQLLLDEIERVRKEGVDREIFTLCKNEKYGQLIENLENVEDSASQMADFALAGQTVAQQITMLAGLTAEDADAALQHILRPERMAVMYIEPDGTAVEDEEEEETEE
;
A
#
# COMPACT_ATOMS: atom_id res chain seq x y z
N MET A 1 -17.78 19.97 -12.52
CA MET A 1 -17.43 18.55 -12.39
C MET A 1 -17.92 17.67 -13.54
N ALA A 2 -19.18 17.64 -13.93
CA ALA A 2 -19.68 16.72 -14.98
C ALA A 2 -18.96 16.84 -16.35
N GLU A 3 -18.71 18.07 -16.85
CA GLU A 3 -17.97 18.28 -18.10
C GLU A 3 -16.50 17.84 -18.01
N ASN A 4 -15.87 18.05 -16.85
CA ASN A 4 -14.51 17.60 -16.61
C ASN A 4 -14.43 16.04 -16.50
N THR A 5 -15.41 15.40 -15.86
CA THR A 5 -15.46 13.95 -15.74
C THR A 5 -15.52 13.28 -17.11
N GLN A 6 -16.30 13.80 -18.05
CA GLN A 6 -16.38 13.27 -19.40
C GLN A 6 -15.03 13.37 -20.13
N SER A 7 -14.35 14.51 -20.01
CA SER A 7 -13.02 14.71 -20.63
C SER A 7 -11.97 13.74 -20.07
N VAL A 8 -12.02 13.43 -18.76
CA VAL A 8 -11.09 12.49 -18.15
C VAL A 8 -11.41 11.04 -18.50
N LEU A 9 -12.69 10.69 -18.55
CA LEU A 9 -13.11 9.36 -19.05
C LEU A 9 -12.65 9.14 -20.50
N GLU A 10 -12.61 10.18 -21.33
CA GLU A 10 -12.04 10.11 -22.68
C GLU A 10 -10.53 9.79 -22.66
N ARG A 11 -9.78 10.28 -21.66
CA ARG A 11 -8.35 9.94 -21.49
C ARG A 11 -8.12 8.48 -21.11
N THR A 12 -9.02 7.89 -20.31
CA THR A 12 -8.98 6.47 -19.96
C THR A 12 -9.52 5.56 -21.06
N ALA A 13 -10.11 6.11 -22.13
CA ALA A 13 -10.60 5.35 -23.27
C ALA A 13 -9.48 4.63 -24.05
N ALA A 14 -8.22 5.05 -23.87
CA ALA A 14 -7.06 4.36 -24.44
C ALA A 14 -6.64 3.12 -23.63
N ASP A 15 -7.15 2.95 -22.40
CA ASP A 15 -6.82 1.81 -21.54
C ASP A 15 -7.35 0.52 -22.16
N GLN A 16 -6.47 -0.43 -22.26
CA GLN A 16 -6.79 -1.75 -22.79
C GLN A 16 -6.72 -2.76 -21.66
N TRP A 17 -7.76 -3.58 -21.53
CA TRP A 17 -7.89 -4.62 -20.52
C TRP A 17 -8.10 -5.96 -21.20
N LYS A 18 -7.33 -6.97 -20.79
CA LYS A 18 -7.48 -8.33 -21.29
C LYS A 18 -7.18 -9.35 -20.20
N VAL A 19 -8.08 -10.33 -20.03
CA VAL A 19 -7.81 -11.52 -19.23
C VAL A 19 -7.35 -12.62 -20.17
N LEU A 20 -6.18 -13.18 -19.90
CA LEU A 20 -5.57 -14.25 -20.69
C LEU A 20 -6.18 -15.62 -20.33
N PRO A 21 -6.04 -16.65 -21.18
CA PRO A 21 -6.46 -18.01 -20.86
C PRO A 21 -5.83 -18.59 -19.58
N SER A 22 -4.63 -18.16 -19.22
CA SER A 22 -3.98 -18.48 -17.94
C SER A 22 -4.66 -17.87 -16.71
N GLY A 23 -5.59 -16.92 -16.91
CA GLY A 23 -6.21 -16.12 -15.86
C GLY A 23 -5.50 -14.78 -15.58
N LEU A 24 -4.29 -14.54 -16.11
CA LEU A 24 -3.57 -13.28 -15.94
C LEU A 24 -4.38 -12.11 -16.50
N THR A 25 -4.55 -11.07 -15.68
CA THR A 25 -5.12 -9.79 -16.14
C THR A 25 -3.99 -8.90 -16.66
N VAL A 26 -4.11 -8.45 -17.91
CA VAL A 26 -3.14 -7.56 -18.57
C VAL A 26 -3.82 -6.23 -18.87
N LEU A 27 -3.17 -5.13 -18.44
CA LEU A 27 -3.60 -3.76 -18.72
C LEU A 27 -2.50 -3.01 -19.45
N VAL A 28 -2.89 -2.22 -20.43
CA VAL A 28 -1.94 -1.37 -21.16
C VAL A 28 -2.56 0.00 -21.39
N ARG A 29 -1.84 1.04 -21.03
CA ARG A 29 -2.11 2.45 -21.40
C ARG A 29 -1.02 2.92 -22.35
N PRO A 30 -1.25 2.90 -23.67
CA PRO A 30 -0.35 3.55 -24.60
C PRO A 30 -0.33 5.04 -24.36
N MET A 31 0.85 5.64 -24.19
CA MET A 31 1.03 7.08 -23.98
C MET A 31 1.88 7.66 -25.12
N PRO A 32 1.26 8.08 -26.23
CA PRO A 32 2.00 8.58 -27.38
C PRO A 32 2.81 9.85 -27.05
N GLY A 33 4.08 9.87 -27.45
CA GLY A 33 5.00 10.97 -27.19
C GLY A 33 5.86 10.80 -25.95
N TYR A 34 5.62 9.80 -25.13
CA TYR A 34 6.51 9.41 -24.05
C TYR A 34 7.64 8.51 -24.59
N SER A 35 8.85 8.68 -24.05
CA SER A 35 9.98 7.81 -24.38
C SER A 35 10.07 6.58 -23.47
N GLY A 36 9.62 6.73 -22.22
CA GLY A 36 9.67 5.68 -21.22
C GLY A 36 8.42 4.79 -21.20
N THR A 37 8.60 3.60 -20.67
CA THR A 37 7.53 2.66 -20.32
C THR A 37 7.77 2.18 -18.91
N HIS A 38 6.73 2.27 -18.06
CA HIS A 38 6.72 1.62 -16.75
C HIS A 38 5.86 0.35 -16.82
N VAL A 39 6.38 -0.71 -16.21
CA VAL A 39 5.72 -2.01 -16.13
C VAL A 39 5.70 -2.47 -14.69
N ILE A 40 4.53 -2.91 -14.23
CA ILE A 40 4.34 -3.48 -12.90
C ILE A 40 3.67 -4.85 -13.01
N TYR A 41 4.24 -5.86 -12.36
CA TYR A 41 3.71 -7.20 -12.25
C TYR A 41 3.38 -7.48 -10.79
N ALA A 42 2.11 -7.40 -10.46
CA ALA A 42 1.59 -7.45 -9.10
C ALA A 42 0.90 -8.77 -8.80
N THR A 43 1.11 -9.30 -7.61
CA THR A 43 0.35 -10.42 -7.06
C THR A 43 -0.45 -9.99 -5.84
N ARG A 44 -1.66 -10.52 -5.67
CA ARG A 44 -2.46 -10.37 -4.45
C ARG A 44 -1.93 -11.33 -3.38
N PHE A 45 -0.76 -11.02 -2.87
CA PHE A 45 -0.06 -11.71 -1.79
C PHE A 45 0.77 -10.70 -1.02
N GLY A 46 0.51 -10.53 0.26
CA GLY A 46 1.20 -9.57 1.11
C GLY A 46 1.46 -10.14 2.51
N SER A 47 1.91 -9.29 3.41
CA SER A 47 2.33 -9.71 4.75
C SER A 47 1.21 -10.29 5.62
N ILE A 48 -0.06 -10.05 5.28
CA ILE A 48 -1.21 -10.62 5.99
C ILE A 48 -1.57 -12.03 5.54
N ASP A 49 -1.09 -12.50 4.38
CA ASP A 49 -1.43 -13.81 3.79
C ASP A 49 -0.59 -14.94 4.43
N ARG A 50 -0.69 -15.10 5.74
CA ARG A 50 0.12 -16.03 6.52
C ARG A 50 -0.53 -17.39 6.75
N ASP A 51 -1.86 -17.42 6.83
CA ASP A 51 -2.64 -18.63 7.07
C ASP A 51 -3.52 -18.90 5.85
N PHE A 52 -3.33 -20.02 5.17
CA PHE A 52 -4.13 -20.39 4.01
C PHE A 52 -4.21 -21.91 3.82
N ARG A 53 -5.19 -22.32 3.02
CA ARG A 53 -5.32 -23.72 2.58
C ARG A 53 -4.94 -23.81 1.10
N LEU A 54 -3.98 -24.69 0.80
CA LEU A 54 -3.54 -25.03 -0.56
C LEU A 54 -4.02 -26.45 -0.89
N GLY A 55 -5.06 -26.54 -1.72
CA GLY A 55 -5.79 -27.80 -1.92
C GLY A 55 -6.44 -28.26 -0.61
N GLU A 56 -5.97 -29.37 -0.04
CA GLU A 56 -6.45 -29.91 1.25
C GLU A 56 -5.52 -29.62 2.43
N ARG A 57 -4.32 -29.05 2.16
CA ARG A 57 -3.30 -28.79 3.19
C ARG A 57 -3.41 -27.38 3.73
N GLU A 58 -3.44 -27.24 5.05
CA GLU A 58 -3.28 -25.94 5.72
C GLU A 58 -1.82 -25.57 5.80
N VAL A 59 -1.53 -24.31 5.50
CA VAL A 59 -0.19 -23.71 5.52
C VAL A 59 -0.22 -22.55 6.50
N HIS A 60 0.76 -22.51 7.38
CA HIS A 60 0.96 -21.45 8.35
C HIS A 60 2.37 -20.92 8.19
N LEU A 61 2.49 -19.63 7.92
CA LEU A 61 3.75 -18.97 7.60
C LEU A 61 4.18 -18.02 8.72
N PRO A 62 5.49 -17.87 8.96
CA PRO A 62 6.00 -16.85 9.87
C PRO A 62 5.76 -15.43 9.32
N ALA A 63 5.83 -14.43 10.19
CA ALA A 63 5.84 -13.04 9.76
C ALA A 63 7.06 -12.74 8.88
N GLY A 64 6.90 -11.83 7.91
CA GLY A 64 7.99 -11.44 7.01
C GLY A 64 8.13 -12.31 5.75
N VAL A 65 7.39 -13.41 5.62
CA VAL A 65 7.56 -14.34 4.49
C VAL A 65 7.29 -13.69 3.12
N ALA A 66 6.32 -12.78 3.02
CA ALA A 66 6.00 -12.11 1.75
C ALA A 66 7.15 -11.18 1.30
N HIS A 67 7.67 -10.37 2.22
CA HIS A 67 8.81 -9.51 2.00
C HIS A 67 10.09 -10.32 1.71
N PHE A 68 10.31 -11.40 2.46
CA PHE A 68 11.41 -12.31 2.21
C PHE A 68 11.35 -12.93 0.81
N LEU A 69 10.15 -13.34 0.37
CA LEU A 69 9.94 -13.89 -0.97
C LEU A 69 10.19 -12.83 -2.06
N GLU A 70 9.82 -11.59 -1.81
CA GLU A 70 10.10 -10.48 -2.72
C GLU A 70 11.59 -10.36 -3.02
N HIS A 71 12.44 -10.30 -1.99
CA HIS A 71 13.90 -10.28 -2.12
C HIS A 71 14.41 -11.49 -2.89
N LYS A 72 13.93 -12.67 -2.53
CA LYS A 72 14.38 -13.93 -3.14
C LYS A 72 13.97 -14.10 -4.59
N MET A 73 12.96 -13.36 -5.06
CA MET A 73 12.51 -13.44 -6.44
C MET A 73 13.52 -12.84 -7.44
N PHE A 74 14.41 -11.95 -6.99
CA PHE A 74 15.46 -11.37 -7.82
C PHE A 74 16.68 -12.28 -8.02
N GLU A 75 16.78 -13.39 -7.29
CA GLU A 75 17.88 -14.33 -7.39
C GLU A 75 17.42 -15.58 -8.14
N ASP A 76 18.14 -15.96 -9.19
CA ASP A 76 17.91 -17.18 -9.95
C ASP A 76 19.18 -18.07 -10.03
N GLU A 77 19.08 -19.21 -10.71
CA GLU A 77 20.20 -20.15 -10.86
C GLU A 77 21.40 -19.52 -11.60
N ASP A 78 21.14 -18.59 -12.52
CA ASP A 78 22.15 -17.92 -13.37
C ASP A 78 22.67 -16.62 -12.76
N GLY A 79 22.15 -16.18 -11.60
CA GLY A 79 22.60 -14.99 -10.89
C GLY A 79 21.47 -14.01 -10.48
N ASP A 80 21.79 -12.73 -10.48
CA ASP A 80 20.92 -11.66 -9.99
C ASP A 80 20.15 -11.01 -11.16
N ALA A 81 18.82 -10.88 -11.02
CA ALA A 81 17.94 -10.22 -11.97
C ALA A 81 18.28 -8.71 -12.14
N PHE A 82 18.72 -8.02 -11.07
CA PHE A 82 19.18 -6.63 -11.17
C PHE A 82 20.35 -6.48 -12.16
N ALA A 83 21.27 -7.43 -12.18
CA ALA A 83 22.36 -7.45 -13.16
C ALA A 83 21.87 -7.67 -14.60
N LYS A 84 20.74 -8.38 -14.79
CA LYS A 84 20.08 -8.55 -16.08
C LYS A 84 19.38 -7.25 -16.51
N PHE A 85 18.64 -6.59 -15.62
CA PHE A 85 18.02 -5.29 -15.87
C PHE A 85 19.07 -4.19 -16.18
N ALA A 86 20.19 -4.18 -15.48
CA ALA A 86 21.26 -3.24 -15.75
C ALA A 86 21.80 -3.35 -17.19
N LYS A 87 21.79 -4.54 -17.80
CA LYS A 87 22.21 -4.74 -19.21
C LYS A 87 21.21 -4.15 -20.21
N THR A 88 19.93 -4.10 -19.86
CA THR A 88 18.89 -3.48 -20.70
C THR A 88 18.75 -1.98 -20.45
N GLY A 89 19.42 -1.44 -19.44
CA GLY A 89 19.29 -0.04 -19.02
C GLY A 89 18.00 0.26 -18.27
N ALA A 90 17.22 -0.76 -17.90
CA ALA A 90 16.01 -0.60 -17.11
C ALA A 90 16.33 -0.38 -15.63
N ASN A 91 15.55 0.48 -14.98
CA ASN A 91 15.56 0.67 -13.53
C ASN A 91 14.47 -0.20 -12.91
N ALA A 92 14.85 -1.27 -12.20
CA ALA A 92 13.95 -2.23 -11.59
C ALA A 92 13.84 -2.02 -10.08
N ASN A 93 12.67 -2.33 -9.54
CA ASN A 93 12.39 -2.30 -8.10
C ASN A 93 11.29 -3.32 -7.75
N ALA A 94 11.05 -3.51 -6.46
CA ALA A 94 9.90 -4.23 -5.95
C ALA A 94 9.47 -3.64 -4.61
N PHE A 95 8.27 -3.99 -4.16
CA PHE A 95 7.82 -3.70 -2.81
C PHE A 95 6.76 -4.69 -2.36
N THR A 96 6.71 -4.92 -1.05
CA THR A 96 5.69 -5.71 -0.38
C THR A 96 4.83 -4.79 0.48
N ALA A 97 3.52 -4.89 0.32
CA ALA A 97 2.53 -4.25 1.18
C ALA A 97 1.83 -5.28 2.07
N PHE A 98 0.81 -4.86 2.81
CA PHE A 98 0.03 -5.78 3.63
C PHE A 98 -0.74 -6.83 2.81
N ASP A 99 -1.23 -6.46 1.61
CA ASP A 99 -2.14 -7.27 0.78
C ASP A 99 -1.61 -7.62 -0.61
N ARG A 100 -0.44 -7.10 -1.00
CA ARG A 100 0.16 -7.32 -2.33
C ARG A 100 1.68 -7.25 -2.32
N THR A 101 2.27 -7.87 -3.33
CA THR A 101 3.69 -7.71 -3.70
C THR A 101 3.78 -7.33 -5.17
N CYS A 102 4.60 -6.35 -5.48
CA CYS A 102 4.77 -5.78 -6.80
C CYS A 102 6.23 -5.84 -7.25
N TYR A 103 6.44 -6.26 -8.49
CA TYR A 103 7.73 -6.23 -9.19
C TYR A 103 7.59 -5.29 -10.37
N LEU A 104 8.51 -4.38 -10.55
CA LEU A 104 8.35 -3.29 -11.49
C LEU A 104 9.67 -2.87 -12.14
N PHE A 105 9.58 -2.23 -13.28
CA PHE A 105 10.70 -1.54 -13.89
C PHE A 105 10.24 -0.38 -14.77
N THR A 106 11.15 0.60 -14.95
CA THR A 106 11.02 1.67 -15.95
C THR A 106 12.13 1.50 -16.99
N ALA A 107 11.77 1.50 -18.27
CA ALA A 107 12.71 1.38 -19.38
C ALA A 107 12.41 2.41 -20.48
N THR A 108 13.45 2.95 -21.10
CA THR A 108 13.35 3.80 -22.30
C THR A 108 13.72 3.05 -23.58
N GLU A 109 14.50 1.98 -23.45
CA GLU A 109 14.96 1.12 -24.54
C GLU A 109 14.87 -0.35 -24.10
N GLN A 110 15.01 -1.29 -25.02
CA GLN A 110 15.06 -2.74 -24.75
C GLN A 110 13.90 -3.23 -23.87
N LEU A 111 12.68 -2.75 -24.17
CA LEU A 111 11.49 -3.11 -23.39
C LEU A 111 11.18 -4.62 -23.43
N ASP A 112 11.37 -5.26 -24.59
CA ASP A 112 11.11 -6.71 -24.76
C ASP A 112 12.06 -7.56 -23.89
N GLU A 113 13.33 -7.21 -23.85
CA GLU A 113 14.34 -7.88 -23.02
C GLU A 113 14.07 -7.66 -21.53
N SER A 114 13.67 -6.44 -21.14
CA SER A 114 13.29 -6.13 -19.75
C SER A 114 12.02 -6.88 -19.32
N LEU A 115 11.03 -7.01 -20.20
CA LEU A 115 9.84 -7.83 -19.98
C LEU A 115 10.22 -9.31 -19.81
N ASP A 116 11.15 -9.82 -20.63
CA ASP A 116 11.60 -11.21 -20.49
C ASP A 116 12.34 -11.46 -19.17
N VAL A 117 13.09 -10.47 -18.65
CA VAL A 117 13.68 -10.55 -17.29
C VAL A 117 12.58 -10.59 -16.23
N LEU A 118 11.62 -9.64 -16.26
CA LEU A 118 10.55 -9.57 -15.26
C LEU A 118 9.69 -10.84 -15.23
N LEU A 119 9.17 -11.25 -16.39
CA LEU A 119 8.31 -12.42 -16.49
C LEU A 119 9.06 -13.72 -16.22
N GLY A 120 10.35 -13.77 -16.56
CA GLY A 120 11.23 -14.90 -16.31
C GLY A 120 11.51 -15.10 -14.83
N MET A 121 11.91 -14.05 -14.11
CA MET A 121 12.24 -14.15 -12.68
C MET A 121 11.02 -14.54 -11.84
N VAL A 122 9.86 -13.94 -12.11
CA VAL A 122 8.61 -14.24 -11.38
C VAL A 122 8.06 -15.62 -11.75
N GLY A 123 8.24 -16.05 -13.02
CA GLY A 123 7.74 -17.33 -13.53
C GLY A 123 8.57 -18.54 -13.16
N HIS A 124 9.85 -18.36 -12.78
CA HIS A 124 10.81 -19.45 -12.52
C HIS A 124 11.57 -19.22 -11.20
N PRO A 125 10.87 -19.27 -10.06
CA PRO A 125 11.50 -19.03 -8.76
C PRO A 125 12.55 -20.10 -8.43
N TYR A 126 13.69 -19.67 -7.84
CA TYR A 126 14.79 -20.54 -7.44
C TYR A 126 15.22 -20.26 -6.01
N PHE A 127 14.97 -21.21 -5.11
CA PHE A 127 15.28 -21.08 -3.69
C PHE A 127 16.09 -22.27 -3.19
N THR A 128 17.16 -21.98 -2.45
CA THR A 128 18.00 -22.98 -1.79
C THR A 128 18.22 -22.60 -0.33
N GLU A 129 18.53 -23.56 0.52
CA GLU A 129 18.86 -23.29 1.92
C GLU A 129 20.01 -22.29 2.07
N GLN A 130 21.03 -22.39 1.18
CA GLN A 130 22.18 -21.49 1.22
C GLN A 130 21.80 -20.05 0.89
N THR A 131 20.96 -19.83 -0.12
CA THR A 131 20.56 -18.48 -0.54
C THR A 131 19.60 -17.86 0.47
N ILE A 132 18.75 -18.67 1.13
CA ILE A 132 17.89 -18.22 2.22
C ILE A 132 18.72 -17.78 3.44
N ALA A 133 19.70 -18.57 3.86
CA ALA A 133 20.54 -18.21 5.01
C ALA A 133 21.32 -16.89 4.80
N LYS A 134 21.74 -16.61 3.56
CA LYS A 134 22.35 -15.33 3.20
C LYS A 134 21.34 -14.18 3.35
N GLU A 135 20.12 -14.35 2.82
CA GLU A 135 19.09 -13.31 2.82
C GLU A 135 18.57 -12.99 4.22
N GLN A 136 18.48 -13.99 5.10
CA GLN A 136 18.13 -13.77 6.52
C GLN A 136 19.06 -12.75 7.19
N GLY A 137 20.36 -12.76 6.84
CA GLY A 137 21.33 -11.78 7.33
C GLY A 137 21.08 -10.36 6.79
N ILE A 138 20.72 -10.23 5.52
CA ILE A 138 20.47 -8.96 4.85
C ILE A 138 19.18 -8.33 5.40
N ILE A 139 18.06 -9.04 5.35
CA ILE A 139 16.77 -8.58 5.86
C ILE A 139 16.83 -8.33 7.37
N GLY A 140 17.61 -9.10 8.12
CA GLY A 140 17.83 -8.86 9.55
C GLY A 140 18.50 -7.52 9.87
N GLN A 141 19.28 -6.93 8.95
CA GLN A 141 19.78 -5.54 9.10
C GLN A 141 18.71 -4.52 8.69
N GLU A 142 17.93 -4.81 7.68
CA GLU A 142 16.83 -3.97 7.22
C GLU A 142 15.73 -3.83 8.28
N ILE A 143 15.36 -4.92 8.96
CA ILE A 143 14.42 -4.91 10.09
C ILE A 143 14.89 -3.93 11.17
N LYS A 144 16.17 -3.94 11.52
CA LYS A 144 16.73 -3.01 12.52
C LYS A 144 16.62 -1.55 12.06
N MET A 145 16.82 -1.30 10.77
CA MET A 145 16.66 0.05 10.20
C MET A 145 15.19 0.53 10.30
N TYR A 146 14.22 -0.37 10.06
CA TYR A 146 12.80 -0.03 10.22
C TYR A 146 12.42 0.17 11.69
N ASP A 147 13.02 -0.58 12.61
CA ASP A 147 12.82 -0.39 14.05
C ASP A 147 13.26 0.99 14.55
N ASP A 148 14.21 1.62 13.86
CA ASP A 148 14.68 2.99 14.15
C ASP A 148 13.79 4.09 13.52
N GLY A 149 12.80 3.72 12.67
CA GLY A 149 11.89 4.65 12.00
C GLY A 149 10.66 5.01 12.86
N PRO A 150 10.53 6.24 13.41
CA PRO A 150 9.43 6.58 14.31
C PRO A 150 8.06 6.50 13.66
N ASP A 151 7.90 6.97 12.41
CA ASP A 151 6.62 6.94 11.70
C ASP A 151 6.10 5.51 11.51
N TRP A 152 6.99 4.60 11.12
CA TRP A 152 6.65 3.20 10.94
C TRP A 152 6.33 2.51 12.28
N ARG A 153 7.10 2.82 13.33
CA ARG A 153 6.84 2.32 14.69
C ARG A 153 5.52 2.83 15.25
N LEU A 154 5.11 4.04 14.87
CA LEU A 154 3.82 4.61 15.26
C LEU A 154 2.66 3.83 14.64
N ILE A 155 2.71 3.57 13.32
CA ILE A 155 1.69 2.82 12.59
C ILE A 155 1.60 1.38 13.10
N THR A 156 2.73 0.67 13.20
CA THR A 156 2.77 -0.72 13.67
C THR A 156 2.30 -0.83 15.12
N GLY A 157 2.69 0.11 15.98
CA GLY A 157 2.24 0.20 17.37
C GLY A 157 0.73 0.44 17.50
N LEU A 158 0.15 1.28 16.64
CA LEU A 158 -1.31 1.44 16.56
C LEU A 158 -2.00 0.14 16.13
N CYS A 159 -1.49 -0.54 15.11
CA CYS A 159 -2.04 -1.83 14.69
C CYS A 159 -1.99 -2.88 15.80
N GLU A 160 -0.91 -2.91 16.60
CA GLU A 160 -0.82 -3.78 17.78
C GLU A 160 -1.86 -3.45 18.85
N CYS A 161 -2.19 -2.17 19.04
CA CYS A 161 -3.22 -1.72 19.97
C CYS A 161 -4.63 -2.04 19.48
N LEU A 162 -4.88 -1.89 18.18
CA LEU A 162 -6.19 -2.09 17.58
C LEU A 162 -6.58 -3.56 17.45
N TYR A 163 -5.64 -4.45 17.08
CA TYR A 163 -5.93 -5.82 16.68
C TYR A 163 -5.39 -6.86 17.66
N HIS A 164 -6.16 -7.90 17.96
CA HIS A 164 -5.77 -9.00 18.83
C HIS A 164 -4.99 -10.08 18.11
N SER A 165 -5.44 -10.45 16.91
CA SER A 165 -4.94 -11.62 16.19
C SER A 165 -4.72 -11.39 14.69
N HIS A 166 -5.23 -10.30 14.12
CA HIS A 166 -5.07 -10.01 12.70
C HIS A 166 -3.59 -9.81 12.35
N PRO A 167 -3.07 -10.39 11.24
CA PRO A 167 -1.66 -10.30 10.87
C PRO A 167 -1.13 -8.88 10.65
N ILE A 168 -1.99 -7.90 10.38
CA ILE A 168 -1.64 -6.48 10.21
C ILE A 168 -0.89 -5.88 11.42
N ARG A 169 -1.01 -6.49 12.59
CA ARG A 169 -0.29 -6.11 13.81
C ARG A 169 1.19 -6.48 13.80
N SER A 170 1.62 -7.24 12.80
CA SER A 170 3.03 -7.61 12.61
C SER A 170 3.64 -6.77 11.52
N ASP A 171 4.91 -6.41 11.70
CA ASP A 171 5.68 -5.72 10.67
C ASP A 171 5.68 -6.50 9.34
N ILE A 172 5.69 -5.80 8.21
CA ILE A 172 5.72 -6.39 6.87
C ILE A 172 7.00 -7.22 6.69
N ALA A 173 8.13 -6.73 7.17
CA ALA A 173 9.41 -7.43 7.14
C ALA A 173 9.51 -8.57 8.18
N GLY A 174 8.57 -8.65 9.12
CA GLY A 174 8.60 -9.59 10.23
C GLY A 174 9.58 -9.18 11.33
N THR A 175 10.15 -10.18 12.00
CA THR A 175 11.23 -10.02 13.00
C THR A 175 12.40 -10.90 12.64
N VAL A 176 13.58 -10.65 13.22
CA VAL A 176 14.78 -11.49 13.02
C VAL A 176 14.48 -12.94 13.37
N GLU A 177 13.69 -13.18 14.43
CA GLU A 177 13.31 -14.53 14.88
C GLU A 177 12.35 -15.19 13.88
N SER A 178 11.33 -14.44 13.39
CA SER A 178 10.33 -15.00 12.48
C SER A 178 10.92 -15.34 11.11
N ILE A 179 11.80 -14.48 10.56
CA ILE A 179 12.44 -14.78 9.27
C ILE A 179 13.45 -15.92 9.34
N ALA A 180 13.99 -16.23 10.53
CA ALA A 180 14.87 -17.38 10.73
C ALA A 180 14.16 -18.73 10.55
N GLU A 181 12.83 -18.76 10.64
CA GLU A 181 12.00 -19.96 10.43
C GLU A 181 11.69 -20.23 8.95
N ILE A 182 11.97 -19.28 8.05
CA ILE A 182 11.62 -19.38 6.62
C ILE A 182 12.48 -20.45 5.94
N THR A 183 11.81 -21.34 5.19
CA THR A 183 12.44 -22.42 4.43
C THR A 183 12.12 -22.32 2.93
N PRO A 184 12.92 -22.98 2.05
CA PRO A 184 12.62 -23.03 0.62
C PRO A 184 11.22 -23.57 0.32
N GLU A 185 10.75 -24.57 1.07
CA GLU A 185 9.43 -25.18 0.89
C GLU A 185 8.31 -24.16 1.12
N MET A 186 8.41 -23.34 2.17
CA MET A 186 7.45 -22.27 2.46
C MET A 186 7.36 -21.28 1.30
N LEU A 187 8.50 -20.86 0.74
CA LEU A 187 8.52 -19.92 -0.40
C LEU A 187 7.91 -20.55 -1.66
N TYR A 188 8.20 -21.83 -1.94
CA TYR A 188 7.55 -22.54 -3.06
C TYR A 188 6.05 -22.72 -2.85
N ASP A 189 5.57 -22.91 -1.60
CA ASP A 189 4.16 -22.95 -1.29
C ASP A 189 3.47 -21.61 -1.56
N CYS A 190 4.12 -20.49 -1.19
CA CYS A 190 3.64 -19.14 -1.53
C CYS A 190 3.55 -18.97 -3.04
N CYS A 191 4.58 -19.37 -3.80
CA CYS A 191 4.55 -19.27 -5.26
C CYS A 191 3.40 -20.06 -5.86
N LYS A 192 3.17 -21.30 -5.42
CA LYS A 192 2.04 -22.13 -5.89
C LYS A 192 0.68 -21.51 -5.57
N ALA A 193 0.55 -20.94 -4.35
CA ALA A 193 -0.70 -20.38 -3.89
C ALA A 193 -1.03 -19.04 -4.55
N PHE A 194 -0.06 -18.13 -4.62
CA PHE A 194 -0.34 -16.73 -4.88
C PHE A 194 0.27 -16.17 -6.16
N TYR A 195 1.29 -16.83 -6.75
CA TYR A 195 1.89 -16.41 -8.01
C TYR A 195 1.30 -17.15 -9.21
N ALA A 196 0.11 -17.73 -9.02
CA ALA A 196 -0.70 -18.23 -10.13
C ALA A 196 -1.22 -17.05 -10.97
N PRO A 197 -1.17 -17.12 -12.32
CA PRO A 197 -1.55 -15.98 -13.18
C PRO A 197 -2.93 -15.40 -12.88
N GLY A 198 -3.91 -16.23 -12.47
CA GLY A 198 -5.24 -15.77 -12.10
C GLY A 198 -5.33 -14.91 -10.82
N ASN A 199 -4.26 -14.88 -10.02
CA ASN A 199 -4.10 -14.00 -8.84
C ASN A 199 -3.20 -12.80 -9.12
N MET A 200 -2.81 -12.57 -10.38
CA MET A 200 -1.81 -11.59 -10.76
C MET A 200 -2.33 -10.61 -11.81
N VAL A 201 -1.70 -9.45 -11.84
CA VAL A 201 -1.97 -8.37 -12.79
C VAL A 201 -0.66 -7.90 -13.40
N LEU A 202 -0.63 -7.75 -14.72
CA LEU A 202 0.48 -7.12 -15.45
C LEU A 202 -0.05 -5.80 -16.05
N ALA A 203 0.44 -4.68 -15.55
CA ALA A 203 0.09 -3.35 -16.05
C ALA A 203 1.29 -2.67 -16.67
N ALA A 204 1.07 -1.99 -17.80
CA ALA A 204 2.11 -1.23 -18.50
C ALA A 204 1.56 0.11 -18.98
N ALA A 205 2.30 1.19 -18.77
CA ALA A 205 1.96 2.52 -19.28
C ALA A 205 3.16 3.17 -19.94
N GLY A 206 2.97 3.88 -21.04
CA GLY A 206 4.03 4.59 -21.75
C GLY A 206 4.14 4.26 -23.23
N ASN A 207 5.36 4.23 -23.74
CA ASN A 207 5.68 3.93 -25.14
C ASN A 207 5.61 2.42 -25.40
N THR A 208 4.44 1.86 -25.32
CA THR A 208 4.16 0.42 -25.51
C THR A 208 2.79 0.17 -26.10
N SER A 209 2.50 -1.08 -26.42
CA SER A 209 1.20 -1.52 -26.94
C SER A 209 0.76 -2.85 -26.32
N MET A 210 -0.54 -3.12 -26.34
CA MET A 210 -1.08 -4.42 -25.92
C MET A 210 -0.44 -5.59 -26.70
N GLU A 211 -0.19 -5.41 -27.99
CA GLU A 211 0.42 -6.44 -28.84
C GLU A 211 1.82 -6.81 -28.33
N GLN A 212 2.65 -5.81 -27.99
CA GLN A 212 4.00 -6.01 -27.46
C GLN A 212 3.98 -6.75 -26.12
N ILE A 213 3.12 -6.34 -25.20
CA ILE A 213 2.99 -7.00 -23.90
C ILE A 213 2.49 -8.44 -24.04
N LEU A 214 1.50 -8.67 -24.92
CA LEU A 214 1.00 -10.03 -25.18
C LEU A 214 2.05 -10.93 -25.84
N ALA A 215 2.92 -10.39 -26.71
CA ALA A 215 4.01 -11.14 -27.30
C ALA A 215 5.02 -11.61 -26.23
N ALA A 216 5.35 -10.76 -25.23
CA ALA A 216 6.13 -11.17 -24.08
C ALA A 216 5.42 -12.25 -23.24
N CYS A 217 4.15 -12.07 -22.95
CA CYS A 217 3.34 -13.08 -22.26
C CYS A 217 3.36 -14.43 -22.99
N ALA A 218 3.30 -14.43 -24.32
CA ALA A 218 3.34 -15.64 -25.14
C ALA A 218 4.70 -16.36 -25.02
N ARG A 219 5.82 -15.62 -25.03
CA ARG A 219 7.16 -16.21 -24.83
C ARG A 219 7.32 -16.94 -23.49
N HIS A 220 6.61 -16.46 -22.46
CA HIS A 220 6.61 -17.05 -21.11
C HIS A 220 5.45 -18.02 -20.84
N GLY A 221 4.73 -18.46 -21.88
CA GLY A 221 3.66 -19.46 -21.77
C GLY A 221 2.45 -18.98 -20.95
N LEU A 222 2.25 -17.66 -20.83
CA LEU A 222 1.10 -17.07 -20.11
C LEU A 222 -0.17 -17.02 -20.96
N MET A 223 -0.09 -17.41 -22.23
CA MET A 223 -1.25 -17.52 -23.16
C MET A 223 -1.97 -18.86 -23.04
N ASP A 224 -1.41 -19.85 -22.36
CA ASP A 224 -1.98 -21.18 -22.22
C ASP A 224 -2.85 -21.28 -20.96
N GLU A 225 -3.91 -22.09 -21.02
CA GLU A 225 -4.69 -22.42 -19.83
C GLU A 225 -3.80 -23.10 -18.79
N ARG A 226 -3.85 -22.62 -17.57
CA ARG A 226 -3.13 -23.20 -16.42
C ARG A 226 -4.13 -23.58 -15.35
N PRO A 227 -4.14 -24.84 -14.87
CA PRO A 227 -4.95 -25.21 -13.73
C PRO A 227 -4.44 -24.45 -12.50
N ALA A 228 -5.32 -23.65 -11.91
CA ALA A 228 -5.03 -23.00 -10.64
C ALA A 228 -5.34 -23.96 -9.48
N GLU A 229 -4.44 -24.07 -8.55
CA GLU A 229 -4.75 -24.74 -7.29
C GLU A 229 -5.80 -23.92 -6.52
N LYS A 230 -6.69 -24.62 -5.82
CA LYS A 230 -7.66 -23.93 -4.97
C LYS A 230 -6.93 -23.38 -3.74
N VAL A 231 -6.95 -22.07 -3.60
CA VAL A 231 -6.40 -21.36 -2.45
C VAL A 231 -7.54 -20.72 -1.66
N GLU A 232 -7.52 -20.89 -0.34
CA GLU A 232 -8.47 -20.29 0.59
C GLU A 232 -7.68 -19.59 1.70
N ARG A 233 -7.82 -18.27 1.82
CA ARG A 233 -7.24 -17.50 2.93
C ARG A 233 -7.97 -17.83 4.22
N LEU A 234 -7.25 -18.17 5.27
CA LEU A 234 -7.80 -18.55 6.57
C LEU A 234 -7.72 -17.35 7.51
N LEU A 235 -8.68 -16.45 7.38
CA LEU A 235 -8.77 -15.29 8.28
C LEU A 235 -9.32 -15.74 9.64
N ARG A 236 -8.60 -15.40 10.71
CA ARG A 236 -9.07 -15.64 12.08
C ARG A 236 -10.12 -14.59 12.45
N PRO A 237 -11.17 -14.96 13.21
CA PRO A 237 -12.10 -13.97 13.74
C PRO A 237 -11.37 -12.93 14.57
N GLU A 238 -11.59 -11.67 14.23
CA GLU A 238 -11.00 -10.53 14.93
C GLU A 238 -12.12 -9.77 15.68
N PRO A 239 -12.07 -9.67 17.03
CA PRO A 239 -13.10 -8.96 17.77
C PRO A 239 -13.00 -7.44 17.57
N MET A 240 -14.12 -6.74 17.64
CA MET A 240 -14.16 -5.27 17.52
C MET A 240 -13.66 -4.53 18.77
N THR A 241 -13.27 -5.25 19.82
CA THR A 241 -12.59 -4.66 20.98
C THR A 241 -11.13 -4.35 20.67
N LEU A 242 -10.56 -3.41 21.39
CA LEU A 242 -9.14 -3.07 21.29
C LEU A 242 -8.28 -4.11 22.02
N ALA A 243 -7.10 -4.42 21.50
CA ALA A 243 -6.10 -5.22 22.19
C ALA A 243 -5.44 -4.42 23.32
N ALA A 244 -5.21 -3.11 23.11
CA ALA A 244 -4.79 -2.15 24.13
C ALA A 244 -5.39 -0.77 23.82
N ALA A 245 -5.74 -0.01 24.85
CA ALA A 245 -6.26 1.35 24.64
C ALA A 245 -5.14 2.37 24.40
N GLU A 246 -3.94 2.10 24.91
CA GLU A 246 -2.81 3.02 24.84
C GLU A 246 -1.48 2.25 24.89
N LYS A 247 -0.48 2.74 24.18
CA LYS A 247 0.91 2.26 24.23
C LYS A 247 1.86 3.44 24.13
N THR A 248 2.93 3.42 24.91
CA THR A 248 4.02 4.40 24.85
C THR A 248 5.35 3.67 24.72
N ILE A 249 6.20 4.15 23.83
CA ILE A 249 7.59 3.71 23.70
C ILE A 249 8.52 4.93 23.71
N ALA A 250 9.80 4.73 24.02
CA ALA A 250 10.82 5.75 23.91
C ALA A 250 11.74 5.47 22.73
N MET A 251 12.10 6.50 21.96
CA MET A 251 12.99 6.41 20.79
C MET A 251 13.93 7.62 20.75
N PRO A 252 15.07 7.55 20.00
CA PRO A 252 16.01 8.66 19.82
C PRO A 252 15.43 9.71 18.84
N ILE A 253 14.37 10.40 19.25
CA ILE A 253 13.68 11.43 18.48
C ILE A 253 13.76 12.77 19.20
N ALA A 254 13.71 13.89 18.46
CA ALA A 254 13.79 15.23 19.02
C ALA A 254 12.43 15.72 19.58
N LYS A 255 11.32 15.32 18.96
CA LYS A 255 9.98 15.71 19.35
C LYS A 255 9.08 14.50 19.54
N PRO A 256 8.12 14.54 20.48
CA PRO A 256 7.16 13.46 20.65
C PRO A 256 6.32 13.24 19.39
N CYS A 257 6.16 11.97 18.99
CA CYS A 257 5.21 11.57 17.97
C CYS A 257 3.97 10.97 18.64
N PHE A 258 2.83 11.15 18.04
CA PHE A 258 1.56 10.59 18.53
C PHE A 258 0.75 10.02 17.38
N GLY A 259 -0.05 9.01 17.69
CA GLY A 259 -1.02 8.44 16.78
C GLY A 259 -2.32 8.07 17.48
N LEU A 260 -3.42 8.32 16.79
CA LEU A 260 -4.75 7.87 17.17
C LEU A 260 -5.26 6.89 16.11
N GLY A 261 -5.60 5.68 16.51
CA GLY A 261 -6.15 4.66 15.62
C GLY A 261 -7.59 4.32 15.98
N PHE A 262 -8.50 4.38 15.01
CA PHE A 262 -9.89 3.96 15.18
C PHE A 262 -10.11 2.64 14.47
N LYS A 263 -10.52 1.60 15.21
CA LYS A 263 -10.87 0.31 14.64
C LYS A 263 -12.24 0.36 13.99
N GLU A 264 -12.31 0.06 12.71
CA GLU A 264 -13.54 0.07 11.95
C GLU A 264 -14.00 -1.34 11.56
N GLU A 265 -15.27 -1.48 11.19
CA GLU A 265 -15.75 -2.74 10.63
C GLU A 265 -15.00 -3.05 9.33
N PRO A 266 -14.53 -4.29 9.12
CA PRO A 266 -13.85 -4.65 7.89
C PRO A 266 -14.70 -4.37 6.65
N LEU A 267 -14.12 -3.68 5.69
CA LEU A 267 -14.78 -3.45 4.40
C LEU A 267 -14.65 -4.70 3.52
N PRO A 268 -15.67 -5.01 2.69
CA PRO A 268 -15.57 -6.06 1.70
C PRO A 268 -14.36 -5.84 0.77
N PHE A 269 -13.76 -6.94 0.32
CA PHE A 269 -12.70 -6.85 -0.68
C PHE A 269 -13.20 -6.12 -1.93
N GLY A 270 -12.42 -5.14 -2.41
CA GLY A 270 -12.77 -4.32 -3.57
C GLY A 270 -13.80 -3.22 -3.31
N ASP A 271 -14.22 -2.99 -2.05
CA ASP A 271 -15.05 -1.82 -1.71
C ASP A 271 -14.23 -0.54 -1.66
N LEU A 272 -13.74 -0.11 -2.82
CA LEU A 272 -12.98 1.13 -2.96
C LEU A 272 -13.88 2.38 -2.79
N ARG A 273 -15.22 2.21 -2.87
CA ARG A 273 -16.14 3.34 -2.66
C ARG A 273 -16.14 3.81 -1.21
N SER A 274 -16.23 2.87 -0.28
CA SER A 274 -16.20 3.21 1.16
C SER A 274 -14.82 3.75 1.56
N GLU A 275 -13.75 3.17 1.05
CA GLU A 275 -12.39 3.66 1.28
C GLU A 275 -12.21 5.11 0.80
N MET A 276 -12.57 5.41 -0.44
CA MET A 276 -12.51 6.76 -1.02
C MET A 276 -13.41 7.75 -0.26
N LEU A 277 -14.58 7.31 0.22
CA LEU A 277 -15.46 8.13 1.03
C LEU A 277 -14.81 8.46 2.39
N TYR A 278 -14.15 7.49 3.03
CA TYR A 278 -13.45 7.71 4.29
C TYR A 278 -12.27 8.68 4.10
N GLU A 279 -11.51 8.54 3.02
CA GLU A 279 -10.44 9.51 2.67
C GLU A 279 -10.98 10.94 2.49
N LEU A 280 -12.14 11.11 1.85
CA LEU A 280 -12.79 12.42 1.73
C LEU A 280 -13.24 12.97 3.09
N ILE A 281 -13.75 12.12 3.99
CA ILE A 281 -14.09 12.50 5.36
C ILE A 281 -12.85 12.98 6.10
N LEU A 282 -11.73 12.26 6.00
CA LEU A 282 -10.46 12.65 6.62
C LEU A 282 -9.95 13.99 6.06
N CYS A 283 -10.04 14.20 4.76
CA CYS A 283 -9.71 15.49 4.14
C CYS A 283 -10.55 16.62 4.72
N CYS A 284 -11.86 16.40 4.98
CA CYS A 284 -12.73 17.39 5.61
C CYS A 284 -12.38 17.67 7.07
N ILE A 285 -11.91 16.67 7.80
CA ILE A 285 -11.59 16.78 9.24
C ILE A 285 -10.22 17.38 9.47
N CYS A 286 -9.18 16.85 8.81
CA CYS A 286 -7.78 17.18 9.08
C CYS A 286 -6.94 17.49 7.84
N GLY A 287 -7.51 17.52 6.62
CA GLY A 287 -6.80 17.94 5.43
C GLY A 287 -6.41 19.43 5.46
N GLY A 288 -5.46 19.84 4.62
CA GLY A 288 -4.89 21.18 4.62
C GLY A 288 -5.87 22.34 4.46
N MET A 289 -7.09 22.06 3.96
CA MET A 289 -8.19 23.04 3.84
C MET A 289 -9.13 23.05 5.04
N SER A 290 -8.99 22.10 5.99
CA SER A 290 -9.87 22.00 7.15
C SER A 290 -9.58 23.08 8.19
N PRO A 291 -10.62 23.53 8.95
CA PRO A 291 -10.43 24.48 10.04
C PRO A 291 -9.54 23.93 11.15
N LEU A 292 -9.61 22.61 11.43
CA LEU A 292 -8.77 21.97 12.43
C LEU A 292 -7.30 22.05 12.05
N TYR A 293 -6.93 21.59 10.84
CA TYR A 293 -5.54 21.65 10.38
C TYR A 293 -4.97 23.06 10.46
N ARG A 294 -5.75 24.04 9.97
CA ARG A 294 -5.36 25.45 10.01
C ARG A 294 -5.08 25.93 11.42
N ARG A 295 -5.97 25.58 12.36
CA ARG A 295 -5.79 25.94 13.77
C ARG A 295 -4.55 25.29 14.37
N LEU A 296 -4.38 24.00 14.16
CA LEU A 296 -3.20 23.25 14.68
C LEU A 296 -1.89 23.84 14.16
N TYR A 297 -1.84 24.19 12.88
CA TYR A 297 -0.67 24.78 12.24
C TYR A 297 -0.41 26.22 12.74
N ASP A 298 -1.44 27.10 12.74
CA ASP A 298 -1.31 28.49 13.14
C ASP A 298 -0.95 28.64 14.65
N GLU A 299 -1.40 27.71 15.52
CA GLU A 299 -1.06 27.66 16.95
C GLU A 299 0.28 26.93 17.23
N GLY A 300 0.96 26.41 16.21
CA GLY A 300 2.22 25.65 16.35
C GLY A 300 2.07 24.33 17.10
N LEU A 301 0.87 23.74 17.10
CA LEU A 301 0.58 22.49 17.82
C LEU A 301 1.00 21.25 17.03
N THR A 302 1.27 21.38 15.74
CA THR A 302 1.73 20.27 14.90
C THR A 302 2.58 20.80 13.73
N ASN A 303 3.28 19.89 13.07
CA ASN A 303 4.02 20.15 11.84
C ASN A 303 3.18 19.79 10.59
N PRO A 304 3.67 20.06 9.36
CA PRO A 304 2.98 19.69 8.13
C PRO A 304 2.75 18.19 7.93
N GLY A 305 3.43 17.32 8.69
CA GLY A 305 3.27 15.87 8.64
C GLY A 305 2.01 15.34 9.34
N PHE A 306 1.26 16.20 10.07
CA PHE A 306 0.00 15.78 10.66
C PHE A 306 -1.05 15.45 9.60
N GLY A 307 -1.64 14.27 9.67
CA GLY A 307 -2.66 13.84 8.73
C GLY A 307 -3.44 12.62 9.19
N GLY A 308 -4.38 12.21 8.35
CA GLY A 308 -5.18 11.01 8.52
C GLY A 308 -5.08 10.09 7.31
N GLU A 309 -5.08 8.79 7.55
CA GLU A 309 -5.07 7.76 6.52
C GLU A 309 -6.07 6.63 6.81
N VAL A 310 -6.52 5.98 5.75
CA VAL A 310 -7.36 4.78 5.84
C VAL A 310 -6.49 3.57 5.53
N LEU A 311 -6.32 2.69 6.50
CA LEU A 311 -5.62 1.44 6.33
C LEU A 311 -6.65 0.30 6.21
N ARG A 312 -6.75 -0.29 5.02
CA ARG A 312 -7.71 -1.33 4.69
C ARG A 312 -7.04 -2.52 4.00
N VAL A 313 -7.27 -3.69 4.56
CA VAL A 313 -6.88 -4.98 3.98
C VAL A 313 -7.96 -6.02 4.28
N ASP A 314 -7.84 -7.24 3.75
CA ASP A 314 -8.79 -8.32 4.01
C ASP A 314 -8.95 -8.56 5.52
N GLY A 315 -10.17 -8.45 6.02
CA GLY A 315 -10.51 -8.66 7.43
C GLY A 315 -10.17 -7.50 8.38
N CYS A 316 -9.67 -6.37 7.85
CA CYS A 316 -9.24 -5.23 8.64
C CYS A 316 -9.64 -3.91 7.97
N CYS A 317 -10.09 -2.96 8.79
CA CYS A 317 -10.18 -1.55 8.42
C CYS A 317 -9.89 -0.72 9.67
N CYS A 318 -9.01 0.26 9.55
CA CYS A 318 -8.82 1.27 10.59
C CYS A 318 -8.51 2.63 9.97
N ILE A 319 -8.80 3.66 10.73
CA ILE A 319 -8.49 5.04 10.39
C ILE A 319 -7.43 5.52 11.38
N LEU A 320 -6.31 6.00 10.86
CA LEU A 320 -5.17 6.44 11.64
C LEU A 320 -4.99 7.95 11.48
N PHE A 321 -4.67 8.64 12.56
CA PHE A 321 -4.19 10.02 12.56
C PHE A 321 -2.83 10.02 13.21
N THR A 322 -1.84 10.59 12.56
CA THR A 322 -0.45 10.62 13.04
C THR A 322 0.15 12.01 12.92
N GLY A 323 1.12 12.32 13.77
CA GLY A 323 1.83 13.58 13.73
C GLY A 323 2.82 13.75 14.88
N GLU A 324 3.52 14.87 14.86
CA GLU A 324 4.44 15.30 15.90
C GLU A 324 3.87 16.50 16.65
N SER A 325 4.03 16.54 17.97
CA SER A 325 3.58 17.66 18.81
C SER A 325 4.27 17.66 20.16
N ASP A 326 4.60 18.86 20.64
CA ASP A 326 4.98 19.07 22.04
C ASP A 326 3.78 18.99 23.00
N GLN A 327 2.56 18.97 22.45
CA GLN A 327 1.31 18.92 23.20
C GLN A 327 0.33 17.89 22.60
N PRO A 328 0.69 16.60 22.53
CA PRO A 328 -0.09 15.58 21.83
C PRO A 328 -1.50 15.42 22.39
N ASP A 329 -1.69 15.55 23.71
CA ASP A 329 -3.02 15.49 24.33
C ASP A 329 -3.94 16.65 23.94
N THR A 330 -3.36 17.84 23.72
CA THR A 330 -4.11 18.99 23.20
C THR A 330 -4.58 18.74 21.78
N VAL A 331 -3.70 18.23 20.91
CA VAL A 331 -4.06 17.87 19.53
C VAL A 331 -5.12 16.77 19.51
N ARG A 332 -4.95 15.73 20.33
CA ARG A 332 -5.94 14.65 20.48
C ARG A 332 -7.32 15.20 20.84
N GLN A 333 -7.40 16.08 21.84
CA GLN A 333 -8.68 16.65 22.25
C GLN A 333 -9.35 17.48 21.15
N LEU A 334 -8.55 18.33 20.46
CA LEU A 334 -9.06 19.14 19.36
C LEU A 334 -9.57 18.30 18.19
N LEU A 335 -8.88 17.19 17.87
CA LEU A 335 -9.31 16.25 16.85
C LEU A 335 -10.63 15.55 17.25
N LEU A 336 -10.75 15.10 18.50
CA LEU A 336 -11.98 14.47 18.98
C LEU A 336 -13.16 15.45 19.01
N ASP A 337 -12.93 16.72 19.40
CA ASP A 337 -13.94 17.77 19.36
C ASP A 337 -14.41 18.04 17.93
N GLU A 338 -13.49 18.05 16.96
CA GLU A 338 -13.82 18.23 15.54
C GLU A 338 -14.60 17.04 14.97
N ILE A 339 -14.18 15.79 15.28
CA ILE A 339 -14.92 14.58 14.90
C ILE A 339 -16.35 14.63 15.43
N GLU A 340 -16.54 15.02 16.70
CA GLU A 340 -17.86 15.14 17.30
C GLU A 340 -18.68 16.29 16.68
N ARG A 341 -18.03 17.41 16.35
CA ARG A 341 -18.67 18.53 15.65
C ARG A 341 -19.21 18.08 14.28
N VAL A 342 -18.34 17.49 13.42
CA VAL A 342 -18.76 17.04 12.08
C VAL A 342 -19.80 15.92 12.14
N ARG A 343 -19.77 15.07 13.17
CA ARG A 343 -20.81 14.04 13.39
C ARG A 343 -22.18 14.66 13.67
N LYS A 344 -22.23 15.77 14.40
CA LYS A 344 -23.50 16.47 14.76
C LYS A 344 -24.02 17.38 13.67
N GLU A 345 -23.13 18.13 13.07
CA GLU A 345 -23.45 19.22 12.14
C GLU A 345 -23.39 18.81 10.66
N GLY A 346 -22.73 17.66 10.38
CA GLY A 346 -22.34 17.22 9.07
C GLY A 346 -21.02 17.85 8.62
N VAL A 347 -20.43 17.29 7.55
CA VAL A 347 -19.25 17.88 6.91
C VAL A 347 -19.61 19.19 6.22
N ASP A 348 -18.68 20.15 6.23
CA ASP A 348 -18.82 21.38 5.47
C ASP A 348 -18.92 21.07 3.97
N ARG A 349 -19.99 21.55 3.31
CA ARG A 349 -20.29 21.21 1.90
C ARG A 349 -19.29 21.83 0.93
N GLU A 350 -18.75 22.98 1.26
CA GLU A 350 -17.75 23.67 0.45
C GLU A 350 -16.40 22.93 0.58
N ILE A 351 -15.96 22.62 1.81
CA ILE A 351 -14.75 21.85 2.06
C ILE A 351 -14.85 20.46 1.42
N PHE A 352 -15.96 19.75 1.57
CA PHE A 352 -16.17 18.46 0.91
C PHE A 352 -16.00 18.56 -0.62
N THR A 353 -16.52 19.61 -1.21
CA THR A 353 -16.39 19.86 -2.65
C THR A 353 -14.93 20.11 -3.03
N LEU A 354 -14.19 20.86 -2.22
CA LEU A 354 -12.76 21.13 -2.44
C LEU A 354 -11.92 19.85 -2.31
N CYS A 355 -12.13 19.07 -1.24
CA CYS A 355 -11.45 17.77 -1.06
C CYS A 355 -11.72 16.80 -2.22
N LYS A 356 -12.96 16.77 -2.70
CA LYS A 356 -13.34 15.95 -3.85
C LYS A 356 -12.65 16.43 -5.14
N ASN A 357 -12.51 17.75 -5.33
CA ASN A 357 -11.80 18.32 -6.48
C ASN A 357 -10.28 18.03 -6.40
N GLU A 358 -9.69 18.11 -5.21
CA GLU A 358 -8.29 17.75 -4.96
C GLU A 358 -8.03 16.30 -5.32
N LYS A 359 -8.82 15.36 -4.76
CA LYS A 359 -8.71 13.93 -5.08
C LYS A 359 -8.91 13.65 -6.57
N TYR A 360 -9.84 14.35 -7.21
CA TYR A 360 -10.05 14.29 -8.65
C TYR A 360 -8.83 14.80 -9.43
N GLY A 361 -8.24 15.91 -8.99
CA GLY A 361 -7.00 16.45 -9.57
C GLY A 361 -5.86 15.44 -9.49
N GLN A 362 -5.68 14.80 -8.34
CA GLN A 362 -4.69 13.74 -8.12
C GLN A 362 -4.88 12.55 -9.06
N LEU A 363 -6.13 12.07 -9.23
CA LEU A 363 -6.43 10.99 -10.17
C LEU A 363 -6.07 11.37 -11.62
N ILE A 364 -6.23 12.65 -12.01
CA ILE A 364 -5.85 13.12 -13.34
C ILE A 364 -4.34 13.22 -13.48
N GLU A 365 -3.65 13.77 -12.49
CA GLU A 365 -2.20 13.92 -12.47
C GLU A 365 -1.52 12.57 -12.65
N ASN A 366 -2.00 11.54 -11.95
CA ASN A 366 -1.51 10.19 -12.08
C ASN A 366 -1.65 9.62 -13.52
N LEU A 367 -2.59 10.12 -14.33
CA LEU A 367 -2.71 9.72 -15.72
C LEU A 367 -1.65 10.33 -16.66
N GLU A 368 -0.95 11.37 -16.20
CA GLU A 368 0.08 12.07 -16.97
C GLU A 368 1.49 11.51 -16.72
N ASN A 369 1.67 10.61 -15.76
CA ASN A 369 2.92 9.96 -15.41
C ASN A 369 2.86 8.47 -15.73
N VAL A 370 3.92 7.89 -16.31
CA VAL A 370 3.93 6.48 -16.70
C VAL A 370 3.95 5.54 -15.48
N GLU A 371 4.67 5.91 -14.41
CA GLU A 371 4.80 5.10 -13.19
C GLU A 371 3.48 5.11 -12.42
N ASP A 372 2.90 6.29 -12.17
CA ASP A 372 1.64 6.43 -11.47
C ASP A 372 0.47 5.79 -12.25
N SER A 373 0.47 5.95 -13.58
CA SER A 373 -0.54 5.32 -14.44
C SER A 373 -0.51 3.80 -14.37
N ALA A 374 0.67 3.18 -14.45
CA ALA A 374 0.78 1.73 -14.38
C ALA A 374 0.43 1.20 -12.98
N SER A 375 0.94 1.87 -11.92
CA SER A 375 0.65 1.53 -10.53
C SER A 375 -0.83 1.63 -10.22
N GLN A 376 -1.47 2.74 -10.59
CA GLN A 376 -2.91 2.94 -10.39
C GLN A 376 -3.76 1.90 -11.13
N MET A 377 -3.38 1.55 -12.38
CA MET A 377 -4.06 0.48 -13.11
C MET A 377 -3.92 -0.87 -12.41
N ALA A 378 -2.73 -1.20 -11.92
CA ALA A 378 -2.48 -2.46 -11.21
C ALA A 378 -3.26 -2.54 -9.91
N ASP A 379 -3.25 -1.50 -9.09
CA ASP A 379 -3.95 -1.43 -7.80
C ASP A 379 -5.46 -1.63 -7.96
N PHE A 380 -6.08 -0.91 -8.91
CA PHE A 380 -7.51 -1.07 -9.15
C PHE A 380 -7.84 -2.42 -9.76
N ALA A 381 -6.99 -2.95 -10.63
CA ALA A 381 -7.22 -4.25 -11.25
C ALA A 381 -7.10 -5.42 -10.26
N LEU A 382 -6.22 -5.34 -9.25
CA LEU A 382 -6.18 -6.32 -8.16
C LEU A 382 -7.51 -6.37 -7.39
N ALA A 383 -8.22 -5.23 -7.30
CA ALA A 383 -9.57 -5.14 -6.74
C ALA A 383 -10.69 -5.44 -7.78
N GLY A 384 -10.35 -5.85 -9.01
CA GLY A 384 -11.30 -6.11 -10.08
C GLY A 384 -11.95 -4.87 -10.69
N GLN A 385 -11.33 -3.70 -10.57
CA GLN A 385 -11.86 -2.41 -11.01
C GLN A 385 -10.94 -1.71 -12.01
N THR A 386 -11.46 -0.69 -12.69
CA THR A 386 -10.70 0.13 -13.65
C THR A 386 -10.58 1.56 -13.17
N VAL A 387 -9.58 2.30 -13.67
CA VAL A 387 -9.41 3.75 -13.41
C VAL A 387 -10.69 4.53 -13.75
N ALA A 388 -11.33 4.23 -14.86
CA ALA A 388 -12.58 4.87 -15.28
C ALA A 388 -13.73 4.66 -14.27
N GLN A 389 -13.81 3.47 -13.67
CA GLN A 389 -14.79 3.19 -12.62
C GLN A 389 -14.50 4.02 -11.35
N GLN A 390 -13.23 4.18 -10.97
CA GLN A 390 -12.84 5.02 -9.82
C GLN A 390 -13.21 6.48 -10.02
N ILE A 391 -12.93 7.02 -11.21
CA ILE A 391 -13.30 8.41 -11.55
C ILE A 391 -14.82 8.60 -11.47
N THR A 392 -15.59 7.65 -12.01
CA THR A 392 -17.05 7.68 -11.97
C THR A 392 -17.58 7.58 -10.54
N MET A 393 -16.97 6.72 -9.74
CA MET A 393 -17.31 6.51 -8.33
C MET A 393 -17.07 7.78 -7.52
N LEU A 394 -15.89 8.39 -7.64
CA LEU A 394 -15.57 9.65 -6.99
C LEU A 394 -16.57 10.74 -7.38
N ALA A 395 -16.91 10.86 -8.67
CA ALA A 395 -17.90 11.83 -9.15
C ALA A 395 -19.28 11.63 -8.49
N GLY A 396 -19.65 10.41 -8.17
CA GLY A 396 -20.92 10.04 -7.53
C GLY A 396 -20.99 10.22 -6.01
N LEU A 397 -19.85 10.41 -5.32
CA LEU A 397 -19.83 10.60 -3.87
C LEU A 397 -20.42 11.97 -3.48
N THR A 398 -21.22 12.01 -2.41
CA THR A 398 -21.89 13.21 -1.91
C THR A 398 -21.52 13.46 -0.45
N ALA A 399 -21.74 14.71 -0.01
CA ALA A 399 -21.55 15.07 1.39
C ALA A 399 -22.59 14.37 2.32
N GLU A 400 -23.75 14.02 1.79
CA GLU A 400 -24.77 13.22 2.47
C GLU A 400 -24.29 11.79 2.73
N ASP A 401 -23.53 11.20 1.77
CA ASP A 401 -22.85 9.91 1.97
C ASP A 401 -21.85 10.01 3.14
N ALA A 402 -21.06 11.11 3.20
CA ALA A 402 -20.11 11.35 4.28
C ALA A 402 -20.80 11.49 5.66
N ASP A 403 -21.88 12.28 5.71
CA ASP A 403 -22.66 12.45 6.93
C ASP A 403 -23.24 11.12 7.43
N ALA A 404 -23.70 10.28 6.51
CA ALA A 404 -24.22 8.94 6.85
C ALA A 404 -23.12 8.02 7.37
N ALA A 405 -21.94 8.01 6.73
CA ALA A 405 -20.79 7.20 7.14
C ALA A 405 -20.28 7.61 8.54
N LEU A 406 -20.21 8.91 8.84
CA LEU A 406 -19.75 9.46 10.13
C LEU A 406 -20.61 9.00 11.33
N GLN A 407 -21.83 8.53 11.09
CA GLN A 407 -22.65 7.94 12.17
C GLN A 407 -22.11 6.57 12.62
N HIS A 408 -21.21 5.94 11.88
CA HIS A 408 -20.73 4.58 12.12
C HIS A 408 -19.24 4.47 12.35
N ILE A 409 -18.42 5.38 11.80
CA ILE A 409 -16.97 5.40 11.91
C ILE A 409 -16.45 6.39 12.95
N LEU A 410 -15.14 6.34 13.24
CA LEU A 410 -14.42 7.25 14.15
C LEU A 410 -15.03 7.27 15.57
N ARG A 411 -15.43 6.10 16.06
CA ARG A 411 -16.07 5.95 17.38
C ARG A 411 -15.04 5.99 18.50
N PRO A 412 -15.17 6.89 19.50
CA PRO A 412 -14.20 7.01 20.59
C PRO A 412 -14.00 5.72 21.40
N GLU A 413 -15.02 4.87 21.51
CA GLU A 413 -14.94 3.58 22.19
C GLU A 413 -14.10 2.53 21.44
N ARG A 414 -13.73 2.81 20.19
CA ARG A 414 -12.89 1.97 19.33
C ARG A 414 -11.55 2.63 19.02
N MET A 415 -11.16 3.65 19.78
CA MET A 415 -9.94 4.41 19.58
C MET A 415 -8.83 3.90 20.48
N ALA A 416 -7.66 3.64 19.90
CA ALA A 416 -6.40 3.44 20.61
C ALA A 416 -5.46 4.62 20.38
N VAL A 417 -4.51 4.79 21.29
CA VAL A 417 -3.51 5.86 21.23
C VAL A 417 -2.11 5.25 21.30
N MET A 418 -1.20 5.78 20.50
CA MET A 418 0.23 5.45 20.52
C MET A 418 1.05 6.72 20.70
N TYR A 419 1.99 6.68 21.64
CA TYR A 419 2.98 7.75 21.84
C TYR A 419 4.37 7.21 21.63
N ILE A 420 5.21 8.01 20.98
CA ILE A 420 6.67 7.83 20.94
C ILE A 420 7.27 9.05 21.62
N GLU A 421 7.96 8.84 22.73
CA GLU A 421 8.59 9.89 23.51
C GLU A 421 10.11 9.93 23.26
N PRO A 422 10.73 11.11 23.29
CA PRO A 422 12.18 11.23 23.25
C PRO A 422 12.83 10.42 24.39
N ASP A 423 13.83 9.60 24.08
CA ASP A 423 14.61 8.87 25.07
C ASP A 423 15.78 9.68 25.66
N GLY A 424 15.96 10.93 25.19
CA GLY A 424 17.00 11.85 25.61
C GLY A 424 18.37 11.60 24.97
N THR A 425 18.46 10.71 23.98
CA THR A 425 19.73 10.42 23.27
C THR A 425 19.78 11.07 21.87
N ALA A 426 18.69 11.67 21.38
CA ALA A 426 18.70 12.40 20.13
C ALA A 426 19.76 13.52 20.18
N VAL A 427 20.67 13.52 19.21
CA VAL A 427 21.59 14.64 18.99
C VAL A 427 20.77 15.73 18.33
N GLU A 428 20.65 16.90 18.98
CA GLU A 428 20.21 18.11 18.27
C GLU A 428 21.25 18.34 17.17
N ASP A 429 20.83 18.33 15.90
CA ASP A 429 21.68 18.79 14.81
C ASP A 429 22.01 20.27 15.13
N GLU A 430 23.23 20.53 15.63
CA GLU A 430 23.76 21.87 15.72
C GLU A 430 23.75 22.40 14.29
N GLU A 431 22.86 23.34 14.00
CA GLU A 431 22.95 24.18 12.81
C GLU A 431 24.36 24.81 12.84
N GLU A 432 25.27 24.25 12.03
CA GLU A 432 26.55 24.92 11.73
C GLU A 432 26.16 26.25 11.04
N GLU A 433 26.06 27.33 11.86
CA GLU A 433 26.15 28.67 11.33
C GLU A 433 27.52 28.77 10.60
N GLU A 434 27.49 28.62 9.29
CA GLU A 434 28.58 29.09 8.46
C GLU A 434 28.73 30.59 8.70
N THR A 435 29.57 30.95 9.65
CA THR A 435 30.14 32.31 9.72
C THR A 435 31.06 32.48 8.52
N GLU A 436 30.53 33.09 7.45
CA GLU A 436 31.36 33.69 6.42
C GLU A 436 32.30 34.73 7.06
N GLU A 437 33.58 34.45 7.03
CA GLU A 437 34.64 35.45 7.07
C GLU A 437 35.21 35.73 5.67
#